data_a2b8aaa460b2112221ac0aa513999350
#
_entry.id   a2b8aaa460b2112221ac0aa513999350
#
_cell.length_a   1.000
_cell.length_b   1.000
_cell.length_c   1.000
_cell.angle_alpha   90.00
_cell.angle_beta   90.00
_cell.angle_gamma   90.00
#
_symmetry.space_group_name_H-M   'P 1'
#
loop_
_entity.id
_entity.type
_entity.pdbx_description
1 polymer ?
#
loop_
_entity_poly.entity_id
_entity_poly.type
_entity_poly.pdbx_seq_one_letter_code
_entity_poly.pdbx_strand_id
1 'polypeptide(L)'
;MSPRANFLNSILSIFMAVMLLLLCSMVLNLRDEIQTLRGETVTHKDLVQARIPELRVFAEEKCTSCHTERRFLNEHLSQSELELHVEQMAAMPDVRLSDQEVAKVHASLNIMKCMQCHDSIVLKELALKSQEERLGVINRMIEKQGSRISSEEMDGIDRSFEMILGF
;
A
#
# COMPACT_ATOMS: atom_id res chain seq x y z
N MET A 1 40.08 -32.74 -48.76
CA MET A 1 39.20 -32.51 -47.60
C MET A 1 38.20 -33.63 -47.53
N SER A 2 38.11 -34.36 -46.40
CA SER A 2 37.27 -35.55 -46.27
C SER A 2 35.78 -35.14 -46.23
N PRO A 3 34.88 -35.78 -47.00
CA PRO A 3 33.46 -35.48 -47.00
C PRO A 3 32.78 -35.61 -45.62
N ARG A 4 33.37 -36.38 -44.73
CA ARG A 4 32.92 -36.53 -43.32
C ARG A 4 33.06 -35.26 -42.49
N ALA A 5 34.12 -34.46 -42.71
CA ALA A 5 34.35 -33.21 -41.96
C ALA A 5 33.31 -32.15 -42.32
N ASN A 6 32.89 -32.06 -43.59
CA ASN A 6 31.86 -31.11 -44.02
C ASN A 6 30.49 -31.46 -43.46
N PHE A 7 30.16 -32.73 -43.34
CA PHE A 7 28.90 -33.21 -42.79
C PHE A 7 28.80 -32.92 -41.25
N LEU A 8 29.88 -33.13 -40.50
CA LEU A 8 29.92 -32.82 -39.08
C LEU A 8 29.77 -31.31 -38.79
N ASN A 9 30.43 -30.46 -39.59
CA ASN A 9 30.31 -29.00 -39.49
C ASN A 9 28.91 -28.51 -39.77
N SER A 10 28.21 -29.14 -40.76
CA SER A 10 26.86 -28.80 -41.09
C SER A 10 25.87 -29.12 -39.97
N ILE A 11 26.01 -30.29 -39.32
CA ILE A 11 25.19 -30.68 -38.17
C ILE A 11 25.42 -29.75 -36.98
N LEU A 12 26.66 -29.41 -36.69
CA LEU A 12 27.01 -28.51 -35.59
C LEU A 12 26.43 -27.12 -35.83
N SER A 13 26.47 -26.63 -37.06
CA SER A 13 25.88 -25.32 -37.44
C SER A 13 24.37 -25.30 -37.25
N ILE A 14 23.66 -26.36 -37.64
CA ILE A 14 22.22 -26.48 -37.45
C ILE A 14 21.88 -26.55 -35.97
N PHE A 15 22.61 -27.32 -35.19
CA PHE A 15 22.41 -27.40 -33.73
C PHE A 15 22.59 -26.05 -33.04
N MET A 16 23.65 -25.30 -33.38
CA MET A 16 23.90 -23.98 -32.85
C MET A 16 22.76 -22.99 -33.24
N ALA A 17 22.25 -23.05 -34.47
CA ALA A 17 21.14 -22.21 -34.90
C ALA A 17 19.84 -22.50 -34.14
N VAL A 18 19.53 -23.79 -33.91
CA VAL A 18 18.36 -24.20 -33.11
C VAL A 18 18.49 -23.73 -31.65
N MET A 19 19.66 -23.91 -31.02
CA MET A 19 19.90 -23.45 -29.66
C MET A 19 19.75 -21.91 -29.53
N LEU A 20 20.21 -21.17 -30.52
CA LEU A 20 20.05 -19.71 -30.55
C LEU A 20 18.60 -19.28 -30.64
N LEU A 21 17.80 -19.96 -31.47
CA LEU A 21 16.36 -19.71 -31.59
C LEU A 21 15.62 -20.01 -30.29
N LEU A 22 15.96 -21.09 -29.60
CA LEU A 22 15.36 -21.43 -28.30
C LEU A 22 15.71 -20.38 -27.23
N LEU A 23 16.95 -19.93 -27.16
CA LEU A 23 17.36 -18.87 -26.25
C LEU A 23 16.65 -17.56 -26.54
N CYS A 24 16.51 -17.15 -27.81
CA CYS A 24 15.74 -15.97 -28.19
C CYS A 24 14.28 -16.08 -27.76
N SER A 25 13.63 -17.24 -27.95
CA SER A 25 12.25 -17.43 -27.55
C SER A 25 12.06 -17.35 -26.03
N MET A 26 13.01 -17.92 -25.25
CA MET A 26 12.99 -17.78 -23.76
C MET A 26 13.14 -16.33 -23.31
N VAL A 27 14.04 -15.58 -23.95
CA VAL A 27 14.24 -14.15 -23.60
C VAL A 27 13.00 -13.32 -23.92
N LEU A 28 12.32 -13.60 -25.05
CA LEU A 28 11.09 -12.91 -25.40
C LEU A 28 9.95 -13.23 -24.42
N ASN A 29 9.79 -14.49 -24.02
CA ASN A 29 8.79 -14.87 -23.01
C ASN A 29 9.05 -14.20 -21.65
N LEU A 30 10.29 -14.19 -21.18
CA LEU A 30 10.68 -13.51 -19.94
C LEU A 30 10.41 -11.99 -20.00
N ARG A 31 10.63 -11.39 -21.17
CA ARG A 31 10.33 -9.96 -21.37
C ARG A 31 8.83 -9.65 -21.25
N ASP A 32 7.99 -10.49 -21.83
CA ASP A 32 6.53 -10.34 -21.77
C ASP A 32 6.01 -10.52 -20.34
N GLU A 33 6.56 -11.48 -19.58
CA GLU A 33 6.23 -11.71 -18.19
C GLU A 33 6.63 -10.51 -17.29
N ILE A 34 7.81 -9.94 -17.52
CA ILE A 34 8.28 -8.73 -16.83
C ILE A 34 7.38 -7.52 -17.17
N GLN A 35 6.92 -7.39 -18.41
CA GLN A 35 6.03 -6.31 -18.79
C GLN A 35 4.64 -6.43 -18.16
N THR A 36 4.12 -7.65 -18.03
CA THR A 36 2.84 -7.91 -17.35
C THR A 36 2.92 -7.57 -15.86
N LEU A 37 3.96 -8.04 -15.17
CA LEU A 37 4.21 -7.70 -13.76
C LEU A 37 4.40 -6.19 -13.55
N ARG A 38 5.05 -5.51 -14.49
CA ARG A 38 5.24 -4.06 -14.41
C ARG A 38 3.92 -3.29 -14.63
N GLY A 39 3.05 -3.80 -15.48
CA GLY A 39 1.69 -3.27 -15.68
C GLY A 39 0.84 -3.41 -14.43
N GLU A 40 0.87 -4.56 -13.77
CA GLU A 40 0.14 -4.79 -12.52
C GLU A 40 0.62 -3.89 -11.38
N THR A 41 1.94 -3.70 -11.24
CA THR A 41 2.49 -2.80 -10.21
C THR A 41 2.10 -1.33 -10.43
N VAL A 42 2.01 -0.87 -11.67
CA VAL A 42 1.55 0.50 -11.99
C VAL A 42 0.08 0.66 -11.61
N THR A 43 -0.77 -0.29 -11.98
CA THR A 43 -2.21 -0.27 -11.65
C THR A 43 -2.45 -0.29 -10.14
N HIS A 44 -1.67 -1.09 -9.40
CA HIS A 44 -1.75 -1.14 -7.93
C HIS A 44 -1.33 0.18 -7.30
N LYS A 45 -0.26 0.80 -7.79
CA LYS A 45 0.20 2.12 -7.34
C LYS A 45 -0.86 3.19 -7.58
N ASP A 46 -1.51 3.19 -8.72
CA ASP A 46 -2.56 4.16 -9.05
C ASP A 46 -3.79 3.99 -8.16
N LEU A 47 -4.17 2.75 -7.84
CA LEU A 47 -5.28 2.45 -6.91
C LEU A 47 -4.98 2.95 -5.48
N VAL A 48 -3.78 2.73 -4.97
CA VAL A 48 -3.37 3.23 -3.65
C VAL A 48 -3.37 4.76 -3.66
N GLN A 49 -2.90 5.36 -4.75
CA GLN A 49 -2.86 6.82 -4.90
C GLN A 49 -4.24 7.48 -4.86
N ALA A 50 -5.26 6.81 -5.37
CA ALA A 50 -6.63 7.30 -5.34
C ALA A 50 -7.32 7.12 -3.98
N ARG A 51 -7.00 6.04 -3.24
CA ARG A 51 -7.71 5.68 -2.01
C ARG A 51 -7.37 6.55 -0.79
N ILE A 52 -6.14 7.06 -0.66
CA ILE A 52 -5.77 7.91 0.49
C ILE A 52 -6.62 9.19 0.56
N PRO A 53 -6.81 9.96 -0.52
CA PRO A 53 -7.75 11.08 -0.53
C PRO A 53 -9.19 10.66 -0.22
N GLU A 54 -9.63 9.51 -0.75
CA GLU A 54 -10.98 8.98 -0.53
C GLU A 54 -11.27 8.68 0.95
N LEU A 55 -10.32 8.09 1.68
CA LEU A 55 -10.45 7.84 3.11
C LEU A 55 -10.52 9.12 3.94
N ARG A 56 -9.75 10.14 3.58
CA ARG A 56 -9.82 11.46 4.22
C ARG A 56 -11.18 12.10 4.01
N VAL A 57 -11.66 12.14 2.78
CA VAL A 57 -12.99 12.68 2.44
C VAL A 57 -14.08 11.93 3.19
N PHE A 58 -13.97 10.60 3.31
CA PHE A 58 -14.95 9.79 4.06
C PHE A 58 -15.05 10.22 5.53
N ALA A 59 -13.93 10.38 6.24
CA ALA A 59 -13.95 10.83 7.62
C ALA A 59 -14.48 12.28 7.73
N GLU A 60 -14.03 13.18 6.86
CA GLU A 60 -14.50 14.55 6.80
C GLU A 60 -16.02 14.60 6.57
N GLU A 61 -16.53 13.92 5.55
CA GLU A 61 -17.95 13.91 5.21
C GLU A 61 -18.81 13.34 6.35
N LYS A 62 -18.43 12.22 6.93
CA LYS A 62 -19.20 11.56 7.99
C LYS A 62 -19.16 12.30 9.33
N CYS A 63 -18.01 12.85 9.69
CA CYS A 63 -17.83 13.49 11.00
C CYS A 63 -18.25 14.95 11.03
N THR A 64 -18.06 15.70 9.93
CA THR A 64 -18.38 17.13 9.87
C THR A 64 -19.87 17.45 9.78
N SER A 65 -20.70 16.45 9.54
CA SER A 65 -22.17 16.62 9.60
C SER A 65 -22.68 17.03 10.99
N CYS A 66 -21.96 16.70 12.06
CA CYS A 66 -22.35 16.98 13.44
C CYS A 66 -21.38 17.91 14.17
N HIS A 67 -20.10 17.96 13.80
CA HIS A 67 -19.11 18.81 14.47
C HIS A 67 -17.94 19.19 13.56
N THR A 68 -17.16 20.19 13.96
CA THR A 68 -16.03 20.70 13.17
C THR A 68 -14.83 19.73 13.19
N GLU A 69 -14.00 19.77 12.14
CA GLU A 69 -12.77 18.98 12.00
C GLU A 69 -11.86 19.00 13.24
N ARG A 70 -11.77 20.16 13.90
CA ARG A 70 -10.93 20.33 15.09
C ARG A 70 -11.24 19.35 16.20
N ARG A 71 -12.44 18.79 16.23
CA ARG A 71 -12.88 17.92 17.32
C ARG A 71 -12.35 16.49 17.17
N PHE A 72 -12.25 15.99 15.95
CA PHE A 72 -11.73 14.64 15.68
C PHE A 72 -10.27 14.62 15.23
N LEU A 73 -9.70 15.76 14.85
CA LEU A 73 -8.28 15.95 14.61
C LEU A 73 -7.52 16.39 15.87
N ASN A 74 -8.09 16.18 17.05
CA ASN A 74 -7.43 16.54 18.30
C ASN A 74 -6.11 15.75 18.44
N GLU A 75 -5.02 16.48 18.46
CA GLU A 75 -3.66 15.98 18.41
C GLU A 75 -3.25 15.17 19.65
N HIS A 76 -4.07 15.19 20.70
CA HIS A 76 -3.76 14.62 22.00
C HIS A 76 -4.45 13.29 22.29
N LEU A 77 -5.34 12.82 21.42
CA LEU A 77 -6.01 11.54 21.62
C LEU A 77 -5.08 10.38 21.28
N SER A 78 -4.93 9.46 22.22
CA SER A 78 -4.33 8.15 21.98
C SER A 78 -5.21 7.33 21.01
N GLN A 79 -4.66 6.24 20.45
CA GLN A 79 -5.41 5.35 19.58
C GLN A 79 -6.66 4.78 20.30
N SER A 80 -6.51 4.36 21.56
CA SER A 80 -7.61 3.80 22.35
C SER A 80 -8.71 4.82 22.66
N GLU A 81 -8.36 6.08 22.92
CA GLU A 81 -9.33 7.15 23.10
C GLU A 81 -10.06 7.47 21.81
N LEU A 82 -9.36 7.45 20.68
CA LEU A 82 -9.93 7.67 19.36
C LEU A 82 -10.92 6.56 18.99
N GLU A 83 -10.55 5.30 19.21
CA GLU A 83 -11.40 4.13 19.01
C GLU A 83 -12.67 4.23 19.87
N LEU A 84 -12.52 4.52 21.16
CA LEU A 84 -13.66 4.69 22.07
C LEU A 84 -14.60 5.81 21.62
N HIS A 85 -14.06 6.94 21.15
CA HIS A 85 -14.89 8.04 20.67
C HIS A 85 -15.65 7.68 19.38
N VAL A 86 -15.05 6.97 18.46
CA VAL A 86 -15.72 6.50 17.23
C VAL A 86 -16.83 5.50 17.56
N GLU A 87 -16.57 4.57 18.47
CA GLU A 87 -17.57 3.60 18.96
C GLU A 87 -18.76 4.31 19.66
N GLN A 88 -18.47 5.28 20.52
CA GLN A 88 -19.49 6.08 21.18
C GLN A 88 -20.36 6.85 20.16
N MET A 89 -19.74 7.43 19.13
CA MET A 89 -20.48 8.11 18.06
C MET A 89 -21.29 7.12 17.23
N ALA A 90 -20.74 5.97 16.89
CA ALA A 90 -21.47 4.93 16.14
C ALA A 90 -22.68 4.38 16.91
N ALA A 91 -22.63 4.39 18.25
CA ALA A 91 -23.73 3.97 19.12
C ALA A 91 -24.84 5.01 19.27
N MET A 92 -24.68 6.25 18.77
CA MET A 92 -25.72 7.27 18.86
C MET A 92 -26.93 6.94 17.97
N PRO A 93 -28.18 7.20 18.42
CA PRO A 93 -29.38 6.83 17.68
C PRO A 93 -29.50 7.43 16.27
N ASP A 94 -28.93 8.61 16.09
CA ASP A 94 -28.97 9.36 14.82
C ASP A 94 -27.78 9.08 13.89
N VAL A 95 -26.79 8.31 14.37
CA VAL A 95 -25.60 7.91 13.60
C VAL A 95 -25.77 6.49 13.13
N ARG A 96 -25.75 6.28 11.82
CA ARG A 96 -25.83 4.96 11.21
C ARG A 96 -24.50 4.67 10.52
N LEU A 97 -23.61 4.00 11.23
CA LEU A 97 -22.36 3.46 10.70
C LEU A 97 -22.39 1.94 10.77
N SER A 98 -22.14 1.29 9.67
CA SER A 98 -21.85 -0.15 9.63
C SER A 98 -20.45 -0.40 10.19
N ASP A 99 -20.17 -1.64 10.61
CA ASP A 99 -18.83 -2.04 11.11
C ASP A 99 -17.73 -1.72 10.09
N GLN A 100 -18.03 -1.88 8.79
CA GLN A 100 -17.10 -1.54 7.72
C GLN A 100 -16.84 -0.02 7.62
N GLU A 101 -17.86 0.81 7.84
CA GLU A 101 -17.69 2.27 7.87
C GLU A 101 -16.93 2.71 9.12
N VAL A 102 -17.19 2.11 10.27
CA VAL A 102 -16.40 2.33 11.50
C VAL A 102 -14.92 2.03 11.24
N ALA A 103 -14.60 0.89 10.64
CA ALA A 103 -13.23 0.52 10.30
C ALA A 103 -12.59 1.52 9.31
N LYS A 104 -13.34 2.01 8.31
CA LYS A 104 -12.87 3.06 7.38
C LYS A 104 -12.63 4.40 8.08
N VAL A 105 -13.47 4.76 9.06
CA VAL A 105 -13.25 5.97 9.86
C VAL A 105 -11.95 5.86 10.65
N HIS A 106 -11.71 4.73 11.33
CA HIS A 106 -10.46 4.51 12.05
C HIS A 106 -9.22 4.59 11.14
N ALA A 107 -9.25 3.90 9.99
CA ALA A 107 -8.14 3.96 9.03
C ALA A 107 -7.90 5.38 8.51
N SER A 108 -8.98 6.11 8.22
CA SER A 108 -8.93 7.51 7.79
C SER A 108 -8.28 8.41 8.84
N LEU A 109 -8.69 8.30 10.11
CA LEU A 109 -8.15 9.09 11.21
C LEU A 109 -6.66 8.80 11.47
N ASN A 110 -6.25 7.53 11.38
CA ASN A 110 -4.83 7.16 11.48
C ASN A 110 -3.99 7.79 10.37
N ILE A 111 -4.48 7.76 9.13
CA ILE A 111 -3.80 8.40 7.99
C ILE A 111 -3.76 9.92 8.15
N MET A 112 -4.86 10.54 8.59
CA MET A 112 -4.91 11.98 8.84
C MET A 112 -3.93 12.41 9.95
N LYS A 113 -3.73 11.59 10.98
CA LYS A 113 -2.72 11.81 12.03
C LYS A 113 -1.31 11.88 11.44
N CYS A 114 -0.98 10.96 10.52
CA CYS A 114 0.29 10.99 9.80
C CYS A 114 0.43 12.22 8.89
N MET A 115 -0.67 12.66 8.27
CA MET A 115 -0.70 13.82 7.36
C MET A 115 -0.46 15.16 8.07
N GLN A 116 -0.48 15.22 9.39
CA GLN A 116 -0.12 16.43 10.13
C GLN A 116 1.36 16.81 9.95
N CYS A 117 2.23 15.82 9.71
CA CYS A 117 3.67 16.01 9.56
C CYS A 117 4.20 15.61 8.18
N HIS A 118 3.49 14.74 7.46
CA HIS A 118 3.89 14.17 6.19
C HIS A 118 2.91 14.53 5.08
N ASP A 119 3.41 14.76 3.89
CA ASP A 119 2.56 14.91 2.72
C ASP A 119 1.99 13.57 2.24
N SER A 120 1.00 13.63 1.36
CA SER A 120 0.34 12.44 0.81
C SER A 120 1.28 11.55 -0.02
N ILE A 121 2.38 12.10 -0.57
CA ILE A 121 3.33 11.34 -1.38
C ILE A 121 4.09 10.35 -0.50
N VAL A 122 4.58 10.80 0.65
CA VAL A 122 5.30 9.96 1.62
C VAL A 122 4.41 8.81 2.11
N LEU A 123 3.14 9.09 2.39
CA LEU A 123 2.20 8.06 2.85
C LEU A 123 1.86 7.05 1.75
N LYS A 124 1.76 7.50 0.51
CA LYS A 124 1.56 6.62 -0.65
C LYS A 124 2.75 5.69 -0.86
N GLU A 125 3.97 6.22 -0.75
CA GLU A 125 5.18 5.40 -0.83
C GLU A 125 5.26 4.39 0.32
N LEU A 126 4.88 4.80 1.54
CA LEU A 126 4.83 3.91 2.69
C LEU A 126 3.78 2.79 2.50
N ALA A 127 2.61 3.12 1.97
CA ALA A 127 1.56 2.16 1.69
C ALA A 127 1.96 1.06 0.68
N LEU A 128 2.91 1.35 -0.21
CA LEU A 128 3.43 0.39 -1.20
C LEU A 128 4.53 -0.53 -0.67
N LYS A 129 5.01 -0.30 0.55
CA LYS A 129 6.05 -1.13 1.17
C LYS A 129 5.47 -2.43 1.72
N SER A 130 6.34 -3.43 1.90
CA SER A 130 5.98 -4.62 2.67
C SER A 130 5.61 -4.28 4.11
N GLN A 131 4.87 -5.14 4.78
CA GLN A 131 4.50 -4.95 6.18
C GLN A 131 5.73 -4.73 7.06
N GLU A 132 6.77 -5.53 6.90
CA GLU A 132 8.01 -5.42 7.67
C GLU A 132 8.68 -4.05 7.48
N GLU A 133 8.75 -3.56 6.25
CA GLU A 133 9.30 -2.24 5.94
C GLU A 133 8.44 -1.11 6.52
N ARG A 134 7.10 -1.23 6.45
CA ARG A 134 6.17 -0.26 7.05
C ARG A 134 6.35 -0.20 8.56
N LEU A 135 6.33 -1.34 9.24
CA LEU A 135 6.54 -1.42 10.68
C LEU A 135 7.91 -0.83 11.09
N GLY A 136 8.96 -1.10 10.31
CA GLY A 136 10.28 -0.49 10.53
C GLY A 136 10.28 1.03 10.38
N VAL A 137 9.47 1.60 9.47
CA VAL A 137 9.31 3.05 9.34
C VAL A 137 8.51 3.62 10.51
N ILE A 138 7.39 3.00 10.88
CA ILE A 138 6.53 3.43 11.99
C ILE A 138 7.32 3.42 13.29
N ASN A 139 8.09 2.36 13.55
CA ASN A 139 8.93 2.28 14.75
C ASN A 139 9.94 3.44 14.84
N ARG A 140 10.59 3.80 13.73
CA ARG A 140 11.47 4.98 13.69
C ARG A 140 10.73 6.29 13.95
N MET A 141 9.44 6.38 13.61
CA MET A 141 8.62 7.56 13.96
C MET A 141 8.31 7.60 15.46
N ILE A 142 8.02 6.45 16.06
CA ILE A 142 7.80 6.33 17.53
C ILE A 142 9.03 6.79 18.31
N GLU A 143 10.23 6.41 17.87
CA GLU A 143 11.50 6.77 18.53
C GLU A 143 11.90 8.25 18.36
N LYS A 144 11.27 8.97 17.43
CA LYS A 144 11.59 10.39 17.23
C LYS A 144 11.11 11.25 18.39
N GLN A 145 11.97 12.16 18.82
CA GLN A 145 11.61 13.18 19.80
C GLN A 145 10.41 14.02 19.28
N GLY A 146 9.38 14.14 20.09
CA GLY A 146 8.14 14.82 19.71
C GLY A 146 7.18 13.99 18.87
N SER A 147 7.45 12.68 18.73
CA SER A 147 6.48 11.76 18.13
C SER A 147 5.19 11.75 18.94
N ARG A 148 4.08 11.72 18.21
CA ARG A 148 2.73 11.58 18.79
C ARG A 148 2.15 10.19 18.57
N ILE A 149 3.02 9.25 18.21
CA ILE A 149 2.68 7.85 17.97
C ILE A 149 3.30 7.03 19.10
N SER A 150 2.49 6.22 19.76
CA SER A 150 2.96 5.27 20.76
C SER A 150 3.23 3.89 20.13
N SER A 151 3.97 3.05 20.85
CA SER A 151 4.19 1.66 20.43
C SER A 151 2.90 0.85 20.35
N GLU A 152 1.89 1.19 21.14
CA GLU A 152 0.57 0.55 21.15
C GLU A 152 -0.24 0.85 19.87
N GLU A 153 0.03 1.98 19.24
CA GLU A 153 -0.65 2.42 18.02
C GLU A 153 -0.09 1.77 16.73
N MET A 154 1.10 1.18 16.80
CA MET A 154 1.84 0.69 15.63
C MET A 154 1.01 -0.29 14.77
N ASP A 155 0.39 -1.28 15.39
CA ASP A 155 -0.42 -2.28 14.69
C ASP A 155 -1.71 -1.68 14.10
N GLY A 156 -2.30 -0.71 14.77
CA GLY A 156 -3.48 0.01 14.28
C GLY A 156 -3.18 0.86 13.04
N ILE A 157 -2.03 1.52 13.06
CA ILE A 157 -1.56 2.31 11.91
C ILE A 157 -1.21 1.39 10.73
N ASP A 158 -0.51 0.28 10.95
CA ASP A 158 -0.18 -0.66 9.88
C ASP A 158 -1.43 -1.26 9.23
N ARG A 159 -2.41 -1.71 10.03
CA ARG A 159 -3.71 -2.17 9.52
C ARG A 159 -4.46 -1.11 8.69
N SER A 160 -4.28 0.17 9.01
CA SER A 160 -4.87 1.26 8.22
C SER A 160 -4.30 1.31 6.81
N PHE A 161 -3.00 1.06 6.65
CA PHE A 161 -2.38 0.95 5.33
C PHE A 161 -2.86 -0.29 4.56
N GLU A 162 -3.05 -1.43 5.23
CA GLU A 162 -3.62 -2.63 4.61
C GLU A 162 -5.05 -2.39 4.12
N MET A 163 -5.86 -1.71 4.91
CA MET A 163 -7.23 -1.35 4.52
C MET A 163 -7.26 -0.41 3.29
N ILE A 164 -6.30 0.51 3.18
CA ILE A 164 -6.13 1.38 2.00
C ILE A 164 -5.78 0.55 0.77
N LEU A 165 -4.91 -0.45 0.92
CA LEU A 165 -4.48 -1.33 -0.16
C LEU A 165 -5.59 -2.29 -0.62
N GLY A 166 -6.58 -2.57 0.23
CA GLY A 166 -7.74 -3.41 -0.11
C GLY A 166 -7.45 -4.89 -0.16
N PHE A 167 -6.55 -5.37 0.72
CA PHE A 167 -6.33 -6.79 1.00
C PHE A 167 -7.35 -7.31 2.01
#